data_d1dfb5e43c1c7051d13ae14990a6e431
#
_entry.id   d1dfb5e43c1c7051d13ae14990a6e431
#
_cell.length_a   1.000
_cell.length_b   1.000
_cell.length_c   1.000
_cell.angle_alpha   90.00
_cell.angle_beta   90.00
_cell.angle_gamma   90.00
#
_symmetry.space_group_name_H-M   'P 1'
#
loop_
_entity.id
_entity.type
_entity.pdbx_description
1 polymer ?
#
loop_
_entity_poly.entity_id
_entity_poly.type
_entity_poly.pdbx_seq_one_letter_code
_entity_poly.pdbx_strand_id
1 'polypeptide(L)'
;MNYKEYIWNKVHSLYYQYDMNCARTTLTCLSELYNFPVSDDVYTAAIGMHGAGGYRAQCGLIEGALMFISLYFSAAHMSEKKIVSICYQYAREFEKTFGSLTCRELRPGGFSKNDPPHLCESITCQAIEFAYLFIQDAEP
;
A
#
# COMPACT_ATOMS: atom_id res chain seq x y z
N MET A 1 -8.59 -0.41 20.22
CA MET A 1 -7.86 -1.28 19.25
C MET A 1 -6.62 -0.56 18.78
N ASN A 2 -5.48 -1.22 18.84
CA ASN A 2 -4.25 -0.62 18.34
C ASN A 2 -4.19 -0.74 16.81
N TYR A 3 -3.33 0.07 16.19
CA TYR A 3 -3.27 0.12 14.72
C TYR A 3 -2.83 -1.22 14.09
N LYS A 4 -1.96 -1.97 14.76
CA LYS A 4 -1.49 -3.27 14.24
C LYS A 4 -2.63 -4.28 14.17
N GLU A 5 -3.39 -4.38 15.24
CA GLU A 5 -4.55 -5.28 15.29
C GLU A 5 -5.59 -4.90 14.24
N TYR A 6 -5.86 -3.61 14.11
CA TYR A 6 -6.76 -3.11 13.07
C TYR A 6 -6.28 -3.52 11.67
N ILE A 7 -5.00 -3.29 11.36
CA ILE A 7 -4.44 -3.58 10.04
C ILE A 7 -4.56 -5.06 9.71
N TRP A 8 -4.14 -5.94 10.61
CA TRP A 8 -4.16 -7.38 10.34
C TRP A 8 -5.59 -7.90 10.15
N ASN A 9 -6.53 -7.45 10.97
CA ASN A 9 -7.93 -7.85 10.82
C ASN A 9 -8.54 -7.30 9.53
N LYS A 10 -8.25 -6.05 9.20
CA LYS A 10 -8.81 -5.40 8.00
C LYS A 10 -8.27 -6.01 6.71
N VAL A 11 -6.97 -6.24 6.64
CA VAL A 11 -6.34 -6.86 5.47
C VAL A 11 -6.93 -8.25 5.24
N HIS A 12 -7.06 -9.04 6.29
CA HIS A 12 -7.65 -10.37 6.17
C HIS A 12 -9.07 -10.29 5.58
N SER A 13 -9.90 -9.40 6.12
CA SER A 13 -11.27 -9.20 5.64
C SER A 13 -11.30 -8.77 4.17
N LEU A 14 -10.48 -7.78 3.79
CA LEU A 14 -10.47 -7.27 2.43
C LEU A 14 -10.00 -8.32 1.42
N TYR A 15 -9.04 -9.14 1.81
CA TYR A 15 -8.53 -10.19 0.94
C TYR A 15 -9.50 -11.35 0.78
N TYR A 16 -10.05 -11.86 1.88
CA TYR A 16 -10.84 -13.08 1.85
C TYR A 16 -12.34 -12.87 1.61
N GLN A 17 -12.87 -11.69 1.98
CA GLN A 17 -14.29 -11.40 1.75
C GLN A 17 -14.54 -10.63 0.46
N TYR A 18 -13.59 -9.79 0.03
CA TYR A 18 -13.79 -8.89 -1.10
C TYR A 18 -12.80 -9.12 -2.25
N ASP A 19 -11.81 -10.00 -2.07
CA ASP A 19 -10.77 -10.27 -3.06
C ASP A 19 -10.15 -8.99 -3.63
N MET A 20 -9.90 -8.03 -2.73
CA MET A 20 -9.39 -6.71 -3.11
C MET A 20 -7.89 -6.78 -3.37
N ASN A 21 -7.40 -6.07 -4.40
CA ASN A 21 -5.98 -6.08 -4.69
C ASN A 21 -5.16 -5.29 -3.65
N CYS A 22 -3.83 -5.46 -3.69
CA CYS A 22 -2.94 -4.90 -2.68
C CYS A 22 -2.92 -3.36 -2.66
N ALA A 23 -3.03 -2.70 -3.81
CA ALA A 23 -3.06 -1.24 -3.85
C ALA A 23 -4.34 -0.69 -3.22
N ARG A 24 -5.49 -1.27 -3.56
CA ARG A 24 -6.77 -0.83 -3.02
C ARG A 24 -6.89 -1.17 -1.53
N THR A 25 -6.34 -2.29 -1.11
CA THR A 25 -6.28 -2.66 0.32
C THR A 25 -5.45 -1.64 1.10
N THR A 26 -4.30 -1.25 0.56
CA THR A 26 -3.45 -0.23 1.18
C THR A 26 -4.19 1.11 1.30
N LEU A 27 -4.83 1.54 0.22
CA LEU A 27 -5.61 2.78 0.22
C LEU A 27 -6.72 2.74 1.27
N THR A 28 -7.45 1.62 1.36
CA THR A 28 -8.55 1.48 2.32
C THR A 28 -8.06 1.59 3.76
N CYS A 29 -7.00 0.85 4.09
CA CYS A 29 -6.46 0.86 5.45
C CYS A 29 -5.94 2.25 5.84
N LEU A 30 -5.16 2.88 4.96
CA LEU A 30 -4.62 4.21 5.26
C LEU A 30 -5.72 5.26 5.36
N SER A 31 -6.74 5.17 4.49
CA SER A 31 -7.90 6.05 4.56
C SER A 31 -8.57 5.99 5.93
N GLU A 32 -8.80 4.79 6.44
CA GLU A 32 -9.44 4.62 7.76
C GLU A 32 -8.52 5.01 8.90
N LEU A 33 -7.24 4.66 8.83
CA LEU A 33 -6.29 4.99 9.90
C LEU A 33 -6.08 6.49 10.07
N TYR A 34 -6.10 7.24 8.97
CA TYR A 34 -5.92 8.68 8.98
C TYR A 34 -7.24 9.46 8.98
N ASN A 35 -8.36 8.74 8.98
CA ASN A 35 -9.69 9.34 8.88
C ASN A 35 -9.76 10.34 7.72
N PHE A 36 -9.21 9.91 6.56
CA PHE A 36 -9.12 10.71 5.35
C PHE A 36 -9.84 9.97 4.23
N PRO A 37 -11.06 10.41 3.83
CA PRO A 37 -11.83 9.71 2.80
C PRO A 37 -11.12 9.73 1.44
N VAL A 38 -11.09 8.58 0.79
CA VAL A 38 -10.56 8.42 -0.57
C VAL A 38 -11.75 8.20 -1.50
N SER A 39 -11.80 8.95 -2.60
CA SER A 39 -12.94 8.89 -3.52
C SER A 39 -13.02 7.57 -4.28
N ASP A 40 -14.22 7.25 -4.75
CA ASP A 40 -14.44 6.03 -5.53
C ASP A 40 -13.63 6.01 -6.82
N ASP A 41 -13.40 7.18 -7.42
CA ASP A 41 -12.61 7.28 -8.65
C ASP A 41 -11.17 6.82 -8.43
N VAL A 42 -10.60 7.12 -7.26
CA VAL A 42 -9.25 6.68 -6.92
C VAL A 42 -9.20 5.16 -6.78
N TYR A 43 -10.19 4.57 -6.10
CA TYR A 43 -10.26 3.11 -5.98
C TYR A 43 -10.45 2.45 -7.33
N THR A 44 -11.27 3.01 -8.19
CA THR A 44 -11.47 2.51 -9.54
C THR A 44 -10.17 2.60 -10.36
N ALA A 45 -9.46 3.72 -10.25
CA ALA A 45 -8.18 3.91 -10.95
C ALA A 45 -7.11 2.94 -10.47
N ALA A 46 -7.24 2.40 -9.26
CA ALA A 46 -6.27 1.48 -8.69
C ALA A 46 -6.55 0.00 -9.01
N ILE A 47 -7.58 -0.31 -9.79
CA ILE A 47 -7.95 -1.70 -10.12
C ILE A 47 -6.78 -2.47 -10.73
N GLY A 48 -5.99 -1.84 -11.59
CA GLY A 48 -4.84 -2.48 -12.23
C GLY A 48 -3.51 -2.32 -11.48
N MET A 49 -3.51 -1.71 -10.31
CA MET A 49 -2.27 -1.35 -9.59
C MET A 49 -1.79 -2.47 -8.67
N HIS A 50 -1.61 -3.67 -9.23
CA HIS A 50 -1.08 -4.82 -8.51
C HIS A 50 -0.01 -5.49 -9.37
N GLY A 51 1.18 -4.90 -9.38
CA GLY A 51 2.28 -5.38 -10.19
C GLY A 51 2.04 -5.14 -11.67
N ALA A 52 1.42 -3.99 -12.01
CA ALA A 52 1.03 -3.64 -13.38
C ALA A 52 0.10 -4.71 -13.98
N GLY A 53 -1.08 -4.85 -13.35
CA GLY A 53 -2.10 -5.78 -13.83
C GLY A 53 -1.71 -7.25 -13.73
N GLY A 54 -0.90 -7.60 -12.74
CA GLY A 54 -0.43 -8.97 -12.56
C GLY A 54 0.81 -9.32 -13.38
N TYR A 55 1.43 -8.31 -13.99
CA TYR A 55 2.68 -8.50 -14.74
C TYR A 55 3.89 -8.76 -13.82
N ARG A 56 3.69 -8.59 -12.50
CA ARG A 56 4.69 -8.80 -11.45
C ARG A 56 5.79 -7.74 -11.45
N ALA A 57 5.43 -6.54 -11.91
CA ALA A 57 6.30 -5.36 -11.88
C ALA A 57 6.20 -4.69 -10.49
N GLN A 58 6.20 -3.37 -10.43
CA GLN A 58 6.19 -2.66 -9.14
C GLN A 58 4.99 -3.05 -8.29
N CYS A 59 5.25 -3.33 -7.02
CA CYS A 59 4.26 -3.89 -6.11
C CYS A 59 3.15 -2.88 -5.78
N GLY A 60 1.91 -3.37 -5.73
CA GLY A 60 0.75 -2.55 -5.38
C GLY A 60 0.81 -1.98 -3.98
N LEU A 61 1.57 -2.59 -3.08
CA LEU A 61 1.78 -2.05 -1.73
C LEU A 61 2.51 -0.71 -1.76
N ILE A 62 3.41 -0.53 -2.75
CA ILE A 62 4.08 0.74 -2.96
C ILE A 62 3.16 1.70 -3.70
N GLU A 63 2.54 1.24 -4.78
CA GLU A 63 1.66 2.09 -5.60
C GLU A 63 0.52 2.68 -4.79
N GLY A 64 -0.16 1.86 -3.98
CA GLY A 64 -1.25 2.33 -3.13
C GLY A 64 -0.80 3.35 -2.09
N ALA A 65 0.37 3.11 -1.49
CA ALA A 65 0.92 4.05 -0.50
C ALA A 65 1.30 5.38 -1.14
N LEU A 66 1.93 5.36 -2.33
CA LEU A 66 2.28 6.59 -3.05
C LEU A 66 1.03 7.38 -3.44
N MET A 67 -0.02 6.70 -3.86
CA MET A 67 -1.29 7.35 -4.17
C MET A 67 -1.88 8.03 -2.92
N PHE A 68 -1.88 7.33 -1.79
CA PHE A 68 -2.39 7.92 -0.55
C PHE A 68 -1.55 9.10 -0.08
N ILE A 69 -0.22 8.98 -0.12
CA ILE A 69 0.70 10.07 0.24
C ILE A 69 0.38 11.31 -0.59
N SER A 70 0.20 11.14 -1.89
CA SER A 70 -0.10 12.24 -2.79
C SER A 70 -1.43 12.92 -2.46
N LEU A 71 -2.48 12.12 -2.23
CA LEU A 71 -3.79 12.65 -1.88
C LEU A 71 -3.75 13.40 -0.54
N TYR A 72 -3.16 12.77 0.45
CA TYR A 72 -3.18 13.25 1.84
C TYR A 72 -2.42 14.57 1.98
N PHE A 73 -1.20 14.63 1.46
CA PHE A 73 -0.37 15.84 1.59
C PHE A 73 -0.80 16.93 0.61
N SER A 74 -1.39 16.57 -0.54
CA SER A 74 -1.96 17.57 -1.44
C SER A 74 -3.15 18.28 -0.78
N ALA A 75 -3.99 17.54 -0.07
CA ALA A 75 -5.11 18.13 0.68
C ALA A 75 -4.62 19.07 1.80
N ALA A 76 -3.41 18.85 2.29
CA ALA A 76 -2.77 19.73 3.29
C ALA A 76 -2.00 20.88 2.65
N HIS A 77 -2.17 21.09 1.34
CA HIS A 77 -1.56 22.19 0.58
C HIS A 77 -0.04 22.11 0.46
N MET A 78 0.52 20.90 0.57
CA MET A 78 1.94 20.69 0.32
C MET A 78 2.23 20.82 -1.17
N SER A 79 3.39 21.38 -1.54
CA SER A 79 3.76 21.54 -2.95
C SER A 79 3.99 20.20 -3.62
N GLU A 80 3.71 20.12 -4.92
CA GLU A 80 3.95 18.89 -5.68
C GLU A 80 5.40 18.43 -5.60
N LYS A 81 6.33 19.36 -5.69
CA LYS A 81 7.76 19.06 -5.58
C LYS A 81 8.10 18.37 -4.25
N LYS A 82 7.53 18.87 -3.15
CA LYS A 82 7.76 18.29 -1.83
C LYS A 82 7.10 16.91 -1.72
N ILE A 83 5.90 16.75 -2.27
CA ILE A 83 5.20 15.46 -2.29
C ILE A 83 6.03 14.43 -3.06
N VAL A 84 6.55 14.79 -4.23
CA VAL A 84 7.41 13.90 -5.02
C VAL A 84 8.65 13.47 -4.22
N SER A 85 9.24 14.42 -3.48
CA SER A 85 10.38 14.11 -2.62
C SER A 85 10.03 13.11 -1.53
N ILE A 86 8.86 13.25 -0.92
CA ILE A 86 8.37 12.31 0.10
C ILE A 86 8.14 10.93 -0.52
N CYS A 87 7.55 10.88 -1.71
CA CYS A 87 7.34 9.62 -2.44
C CYS A 87 8.67 8.93 -2.75
N TYR A 88 9.68 9.69 -3.18
CA TYR A 88 11.02 9.17 -3.42
C TYR A 88 11.60 8.55 -2.15
N GLN A 89 11.50 9.27 -1.03
CA GLN A 89 11.98 8.77 0.26
C GLN A 89 11.25 7.50 0.68
N TYR A 90 9.93 7.45 0.48
CA TYR A 90 9.14 6.28 0.81
C TYR A 90 9.62 5.06 0.04
N ALA A 91 9.80 5.20 -1.28
CA ALA A 91 10.25 4.09 -2.12
C ALA A 91 11.63 3.61 -1.67
N ARG A 92 12.54 4.52 -1.39
CA ARG A 92 13.90 4.19 -0.94
C ARG A 92 13.88 3.46 0.39
N GLU A 93 13.13 3.95 1.36
CA GLU A 93 13.03 3.32 2.68
C GLU A 93 12.30 1.98 2.62
N PHE A 94 11.29 1.87 1.76
CA PHE A 94 10.60 0.61 1.53
C PHE A 94 11.54 -0.45 0.97
N GLU A 95 12.30 -0.10 -0.07
CA GLU A 95 13.25 -1.03 -0.68
C GLU A 95 14.31 -1.47 0.33
N LYS A 96 14.78 -0.55 1.15
CA LYS A 96 15.76 -0.83 2.20
C LYS A 96 15.20 -1.79 3.25
N THR A 97 13.94 -1.62 3.61
CA THR A 97 13.29 -2.40 4.68
C THR A 97 12.88 -3.78 4.18
N PHE A 98 12.30 -3.86 2.98
CA PHE A 98 11.69 -5.09 2.45
C PHE A 98 12.53 -5.78 1.38
N GLY A 99 13.60 -5.14 0.90
CA GLY A 99 14.57 -5.73 -0.03
C GLY A 99 14.28 -5.50 -1.50
N SER A 100 13.08 -5.06 -1.87
CA SER A 100 12.72 -4.85 -3.28
C SER A 100 11.48 -3.97 -3.39
N LEU A 101 11.22 -3.48 -4.60
CA LEU A 101 9.99 -2.77 -4.96
C LEU A 101 9.11 -3.60 -5.90
N THR A 102 9.59 -4.73 -6.39
CA THR A 102 8.85 -5.50 -7.40
C THR A 102 8.00 -6.58 -6.75
N CYS A 103 6.78 -6.73 -7.28
CA CYS A 103 5.87 -7.79 -6.87
C CYS A 103 6.53 -9.17 -6.96
N ARG A 104 7.30 -9.40 -8.02
CA ARG A 104 7.99 -10.66 -8.27
C ARG A 104 8.94 -11.06 -7.14
N GLU A 105 9.68 -10.09 -6.61
CA GLU A 105 10.66 -10.35 -5.58
C GLU A 105 10.08 -10.30 -4.16
N LEU A 106 9.03 -9.51 -3.95
CA LEU A 106 8.42 -9.35 -2.63
C LEU A 106 7.51 -10.50 -2.23
N ARG A 107 6.93 -11.20 -3.21
CA ARG A 107 6.01 -12.29 -2.92
C ARG A 107 6.77 -13.47 -2.28
N PRO A 108 6.34 -13.95 -1.10
CA PRO A 108 7.00 -15.07 -0.42
C PRO A 108 7.01 -16.33 -1.29
N GLY A 109 8.22 -16.89 -1.51
CA GLY A 109 8.36 -18.10 -2.30
C GLY A 109 8.17 -17.91 -3.80
N GLY A 110 7.98 -16.68 -4.29
CA GLY A 110 7.75 -16.41 -5.70
C GLY A 110 6.34 -16.78 -6.16
N PHE A 111 6.20 -17.10 -7.42
CA PHE A 111 4.92 -17.45 -8.03
C PHE A 111 4.90 -18.90 -8.47
N SER A 112 3.88 -19.66 -8.06
CA SER A 112 3.67 -21.05 -8.43
C SER A 112 2.19 -21.27 -8.76
N LYS A 113 1.90 -22.24 -9.66
CA LYS A 113 0.53 -22.57 -10.05
C LYS A 113 -0.33 -23.02 -8.87
N ASN A 114 0.28 -23.62 -7.86
CA ASN A 114 -0.42 -24.20 -6.73
C ASN A 114 -0.43 -23.30 -5.50
N ASP A 115 -0.01 -22.05 -5.64
CA ASP A 115 -0.01 -21.11 -4.52
C ASP A 115 -1.45 -20.86 -4.04
N PRO A 116 -1.66 -20.87 -2.71
CA PRO A 116 -2.96 -20.46 -2.18
C PRO A 116 -3.20 -18.97 -2.49
N PRO A 117 -4.45 -18.52 -2.55
CA PRO A 117 -4.73 -17.10 -2.76
C PRO A 117 -4.21 -16.27 -1.58
N HIS A 118 -3.86 -15.02 -1.88
CA HIS A 118 -3.46 -14.03 -0.85
C HIS A 118 -2.22 -14.44 -0.04
N LEU A 119 -1.24 -15.04 -0.72
CA LEU A 119 0.03 -15.41 -0.11
C LEU A 119 0.79 -14.19 0.43
N CYS A 120 0.47 -13.00 -0.09
CA CYS A 120 1.09 -11.75 0.32
C CYS A 120 0.43 -11.10 1.55
N GLU A 121 -0.52 -11.76 2.21
CA GLU A 121 -1.25 -11.15 3.33
C GLU A 121 -0.32 -10.62 4.42
N SER A 122 0.66 -11.41 4.84
CA SER A 122 1.58 -11.02 5.91
C SER A 122 2.43 -9.80 5.53
N ILE A 123 3.02 -9.81 4.33
CA ILE A 123 3.83 -8.68 3.89
C ILE A 123 2.97 -7.43 3.65
N THR A 124 1.73 -7.61 3.24
CA THR A 124 0.78 -6.51 3.10
C THR A 124 0.55 -5.82 4.44
N CYS A 125 0.32 -6.60 5.49
CA CYS A 125 0.13 -6.05 6.83
C CYS A 125 1.36 -5.29 7.30
N GLN A 126 2.54 -5.86 7.10
CA GLN A 126 3.80 -5.22 7.49
C GLN A 126 4.04 -3.93 6.69
N ALA A 127 3.74 -3.96 5.40
CA ALA A 127 3.92 -2.79 4.54
C ALA A 127 2.95 -1.66 4.91
N ILE A 128 1.72 -1.98 5.29
CA ILE A 128 0.76 -0.96 5.70
C ILE A 128 1.15 -0.36 7.06
N GLU A 129 1.65 -1.18 7.99
CA GLU A 129 2.22 -0.67 9.24
C GLU A 129 3.37 0.30 8.96
N PHE A 130 4.26 -0.09 8.05
CA PHE A 130 5.38 0.74 7.64
C PHE A 130 4.90 2.07 7.04
N ALA A 131 3.92 2.02 6.14
CA ALA A 131 3.36 3.21 5.51
C ALA A 131 2.72 4.14 6.53
N TYR A 132 1.96 3.59 7.46
CA TYR A 132 1.29 4.36 8.50
C TYR A 132 2.30 5.16 9.33
N LEU A 133 3.37 4.50 9.78
CA LEU A 133 4.40 5.15 10.59
C LEU A 133 5.22 6.15 9.77
N PHE A 134 5.53 5.81 8.50
CA PHE A 134 6.25 6.71 7.62
C PHE A 134 5.49 8.03 7.41
N ILE A 135 4.19 7.94 7.17
CA ILE A 135 3.37 9.12 6.94
C ILE A 135 3.29 9.99 8.20
N GLN A 136 3.18 9.38 9.38
CA GLN A 136 3.21 10.12 10.65
C GLN A 136 4.50 10.93 10.78
N ASP A 137 5.63 10.33 10.47
CA ASP A 137 6.93 11.00 10.58
C ASP A 137 7.10 12.09 9.52
N ALA A 138 6.42 11.97 8.38
CA ALA A 138 6.49 12.95 7.30
C ALA A 138 5.56 14.15 7.51
N GLU A 139 4.61 14.06 8.43
CA GLU A 139 3.71 15.18 8.72
C GLU A 139 4.50 16.36 9.31
N PRO A 140 4.17 17.63 8.87
CA PRO A 140 4.85 18.80 9.39
C PRO A 140 4.52 19.08 10.86
#